data_50734a4ad7aa8449ffe8309f132a084e
#
_entry.id   50734a4ad7aa8449ffe8309f132a084e
#
_cell.length_a   1.000
_cell.length_b   1.000
_cell.length_c   1.000
_cell.angle_alpha   90.00
_cell.angle_beta   90.00
_cell.angle_gamma   90.00
#
_symmetry.space_group_name_H-M   'P 1'
#
loop_
_entity.id
_entity.type
_entity.pdbx_description
1 polymer ?
#
loop_
_entity_poly.entity_id
_entity_poly.type
_entity_poly.pdbx_seq_one_letter_code
_entity_poly.pdbx_strand_id
1 'polypeptide(L)'
;LHTLFPYTTLFRSKELEQIAANLEVVPAHKPQTFWQAIQLYWFTHLAVTTELNPWDAFSPGRLDQHLISYYEADTEAGILDDEKAKELLECLWIKFYNQPAPVKVGITLKESATYVDFANINTGGVTPDGKDGVNAVSYLILDCMDEMKLVQPNSNVTISKKTPARFLKRACDISRKGWGQPAFYNTEAQIMELVNAGKTLEDARRGGSSGCVETGAWGSEAYILTGYMNIPKIFQLTIYNGYDAMSGKQLGLKLGYAKDFKTFDELWDAFKKQMKHFIDIKIRGNNVIERLYAENMPAPCLSVVTNDCISNAKDYNAGGARYNTNYIQGVGIGTVTDCIAAVKYNVFDKKNFTMEELIEAMDHNFEGYDAIYRMVHDKTPKYGNDDDYADDLMQDVFYLYHDLITGRPTMRGGKYGVDMLPTTCHVYFGDVIGATANGRKAHIPVSEGISPEKSADVNGPTAVIKSCAKMDHLATAGTLLNQKFTPDVVAGEKGLDNMASLIRSYFAMDGHHVQFNVIDRKTLQEAQKHPEDYRDLIVRVAGYSDFFRNLSKPLQDEIINRTEQSFE
;
A
#
# COMPACT_ATOMS: atom_id res chain seq x y z
N LEU A 1 38.59 30.55 0.92
CA LEU A 1 37.15 30.42 1.30
C LEU A 1 36.86 31.01 2.70
N HIS A 2 37.88 31.25 3.56
CA HIS A 2 37.69 31.80 4.92
C HIS A 2 37.41 33.32 5.02
N THR A 3 37.45 34.04 3.94
CA THR A 3 37.41 35.52 3.97
C THR A 3 36.14 36.14 3.42
N LEU A 4 35.15 35.37 2.96
CA LEU A 4 34.00 35.94 2.23
C LEU A 4 32.74 36.20 3.07
N PHE A 5 32.57 35.59 4.26
CA PHE A 5 31.37 35.81 5.08
C PHE A 5 31.63 35.61 6.60
N PRO A 6 32.15 36.59 7.32
CA PRO A 6 32.46 36.45 8.76
C PRO A 6 31.21 36.24 9.65
N TYR A 7 30.03 36.74 9.25
CA TYR A 7 28.80 36.57 10.04
C TYR A 7 28.16 35.17 9.90
N THR A 8 28.26 34.55 8.75
CA THR A 8 27.76 33.18 8.54
C THR A 8 28.64 32.14 9.21
N THR A 9 29.89 32.44 9.48
CA THR A 9 30.85 31.52 10.16
C THR A 9 30.56 31.40 11.65
N LEU A 10 30.12 32.47 12.33
CA LEU A 10 29.81 32.46 13.76
C LEU A 10 28.52 31.70 14.11
N PHE A 11 27.48 31.81 13.28
CA PHE A 11 26.27 31.00 13.46
C PHE A 11 26.51 29.52 13.09
N ARG A 12 27.27 29.26 12.05
CA ARG A 12 27.66 27.89 11.66
C ARG A 12 28.58 27.22 12.69
N SER A 13 29.37 27.95 13.45
CA SER A 13 30.27 27.33 14.43
C SER A 13 29.51 26.67 15.58
N LYS A 14 28.47 27.31 16.11
CA LYS A 14 27.66 26.76 17.21
C LYS A 14 26.89 25.50 16.79
N GLU A 15 26.28 25.50 15.60
CA GLU A 15 25.60 24.32 15.09
C GLU A 15 26.56 23.17 14.78
N LEU A 16 27.74 23.48 14.22
CA LEU A 16 28.78 22.49 13.97
C LEU A 16 29.36 21.94 15.25
N GLU A 17 29.55 22.78 16.28
CA GLU A 17 29.95 22.36 17.62
C GLU A 17 28.92 21.45 18.28
N GLN A 18 27.62 21.76 18.11
CA GLN A 18 26.56 20.91 18.60
C GLN A 18 26.50 19.57 17.84
N ILE A 19 26.67 19.57 16.52
CA ILE A 19 26.77 18.34 15.72
C ILE A 19 27.98 17.51 16.18
N ALA A 20 29.13 18.14 16.40
CA ALA A 20 30.33 17.45 16.91
C ALA A 20 30.07 16.81 18.28
N ALA A 21 29.46 17.55 19.22
CA ALA A 21 29.07 17.03 20.52
C ALA A 21 28.05 15.86 20.42
N ASN A 22 27.12 15.92 19.51
CA ASN A 22 26.19 14.81 19.25
C ASN A 22 26.95 13.55 18.77
N LEU A 23 27.96 13.72 17.90
CA LEU A 23 28.79 12.64 17.37
C LEU A 23 29.71 11.97 18.38
N GLU A 24 30.01 12.64 19.49
CA GLU A 24 30.70 12.03 20.63
C GLU A 24 29.84 11.02 21.39
N VAL A 25 28.50 11.14 21.25
CA VAL A 25 27.52 10.26 21.91
C VAL A 25 26.98 9.21 20.95
N VAL A 26 26.43 9.63 19.83
CA VAL A 26 25.77 8.74 18.86
C VAL A 26 26.62 8.53 17.60
N PRO A 27 26.69 7.32 17.01
CA PRO A 27 25.85 6.14 17.29
C PRO A 27 26.40 5.20 18.40
N ALA A 28 27.56 5.50 19.01
CA ALA A 28 28.22 4.57 19.93
C ALA A 28 27.48 4.37 21.27
N HIS A 29 26.71 5.36 21.69
CA HIS A 29 25.98 5.36 22.95
C HIS A 29 24.51 5.71 22.76
N LYS A 30 23.68 5.41 23.78
CA LYS A 30 22.28 5.78 23.84
C LYS A 30 22.13 7.31 23.73
N PRO A 31 21.21 7.81 22.87
CA PRO A 31 20.95 9.24 22.78
C PRO A 31 20.39 9.78 24.09
N GLN A 32 20.74 11.03 24.40
CA GLN A 32 20.34 11.74 25.62
C GLN A 32 19.35 12.89 25.30
N THR A 33 19.37 13.40 24.07
CA THR A 33 18.55 14.54 23.63
C THR A 33 17.72 14.18 22.41
N PHE A 34 16.70 14.99 22.14
CA PHE A 34 15.85 14.89 20.94
C PHE A 34 16.68 14.91 19.64
N TRP A 35 17.65 15.83 19.53
CA TRP A 35 18.51 15.90 18.36
C TRP A 35 19.37 14.63 18.20
N GLN A 36 19.97 14.16 19.28
CA GLN A 36 20.75 12.92 19.26
C GLN A 36 19.90 11.70 18.87
N ALA A 37 18.64 11.64 19.32
CA ALA A 37 17.71 10.55 18.97
C ALA A 37 17.41 10.54 17.45
N ILE A 38 17.13 11.69 16.85
CA ILE A 38 16.96 11.84 15.40
C ILE A 38 18.25 11.47 14.65
N GLN A 39 19.40 11.92 15.12
CA GLN A 39 20.69 11.66 14.51
C GLN A 39 21.04 10.16 14.55
N LEU A 40 20.80 9.49 15.69
CA LEU A 40 21.00 8.04 15.81
C LEU A 40 20.10 7.27 14.85
N TYR A 41 18.83 7.64 14.77
CA TYR A 41 17.93 7.00 13.83
C TYR A 41 18.43 7.14 12.38
N TRP A 42 18.86 8.35 11.99
CA TRP A 42 19.38 8.57 10.64
C TRP A 42 20.63 7.74 10.34
N PHE A 43 21.55 7.59 11.27
CA PHE A 43 22.72 6.72 11.09
C PHE A 43 22.31 5.25 10.93
N THR A 44 21.36 4.78 11.74
CA THR A 44 20.82 3.43 11.63
C THR A 44 20.14 3.23 10.26
N HIS A 45 19.34 4.21 9.82
CA HIS A 45 18.69 4.19 8.52
C HIS A 45 19.69 4.05 7.37
N LEU A 46 20.74 4.86 7.37
CA LEU A 46 21.81 4.81 6.36
C LEU A 46 22.55 3.47 6.38
N ALA A 47 22.88 2.94 7.54
CA ALA A 47 23.59 1.66 7.67
C ALA A 47 22.73 0.52 7.08
N VAL A 48 21.47 0.45 7.45
CA VAL A 48 20.54 -0.59 6.98
C VAL A 48 20.23 -0.45 5.49
N THR A 49 19.92 0.74 5.01
CA THR A 49 19.55 0.95 3.59
C THR A 49 20.75 0.82 2.66
N THR A 50 21.97 1.04 3.14
CA THR A 50 23.21 0.79 2.37
C THR A 50 23.47 -0.71 2.18
N GLU A 51 23.10 -1.52 3.17
CA GLU A 51 23.28 -2.98 3.16
C GLU A 51 22.18 -3.69 2.35
N LEU A 52 20.96 -3.19 2.42
CA LEU A 52 19.80 -3.78 1.78
C LEU A 52 19.67 -3.37 0.30
N ASN A 53 18.87 -4.12 -0.43
CA ASN A 53 18.37 -3.69 -1.71
C ASN A 53 17.54 -2.40 -1.52
N PRO A 54 17.77 -1.34 -2.32
CA PRO A 54 17.06 -0.05 -2.19
C PRO A 54 15.54 -0.11 -2.44
N TRP A 55 14.99 -1.27 -2.61
CA TRP A 55 13.55 -1.56 -2.66
C TRP A 55 12.93 -1.77 -1.28
N ASP A 56 13.76 -2.02 -0.28
CA ASP A 56 13.29 -2.43 1.02
C ASP A 56 12.93 -1.21 1.86
N ALA A 57 11.68 -1.15 2.32
CA ALA A 57 11.23 -0.10 3.20
C ALA A 57 11.80 -0.30 4.60
N PHE A 58 12.71 0.56 5.00
CA PHE A 58 13.17 0.65 6.38
C PHE A 58 12.56 1.89 7.03
N SER A 59 11.63 1.67 7.94
CA SER A 59 10.78 2.71 8.51
C SER A 59 11.06 2.93 10.00
N PRO A 60 10.99 4.20 10.52
CA PRO A 60 11.26 4.49 11.92
C PRO A 60 10.18 4.01 12.90
N GLY A 61 9.14 3.36 12.42
CA GLY A 61 8.01 2.98 13.24
C GLY A 61 7.16 4.17 13.67
N ARG A 62 6.70 4.15 14.92
CA ARG A 62 5.91 5.23 15.53
C ARG A 62 6.84 6.33 16.02
N LEU A 63 7.30 7.17 15.11
CA LEU A 63 8.34 8.17 15.35
C LEU A 63 7.97 9.12 16.49
N ASP A 64 6.72 9.55 16.57
CA ASP A 64 6.20 10.40 17.64
C ASP A 64 6.33 9.76 19.02
N GLN A 65 6.03 8.46 19.14
CA GLN A 65 6.14 7.73 20.41
C GLN A 65 7.59 7.41 20.79
N HIS A 66 8.49 7.30 19.82
CA HIS A 66 9.90 7.11 20.08
C HIS A 66 10.59 8.41 20.52
N LEU A 67 10.12 9.55 20.07
CA LEU A 67 10.76 10.84 20.33
C LEU A 67 10.17 11.60 21.51
N ILE A 68 8.94 11.29 21.96
CA ILE A 68 8.21 12.09 22.96
C ILE A 68 8.98 12.25 24.28
N SER A 69 9.63 11.20 24.79
CA SER A 69 10.35 11.29 26.07
C SER A 69 11.57 12.21 25.99
N TYR A 70 12.23 12.28 24.84
CA TYR A 70 13.34 13.22 24.61
C TYR A 70 12.82 14.65 24.45
N TYR A 71 11.72 14.82 23.71
CA TYR A 71 11.08 16.11 23.52
C TYR A 71 10.65 16.72 24.87
N GLU A 72 9.94 15.96 25.71
CA GLU A 72 9.48 16.42 27.02
C GLU A 72 10.68 16.78 27.93
N ALA A 73 11.70 15.93 28.01
CA ALA A 73 12.87 16.19 28.84
C ALA A 73 13.66 17.43 28.38
N ASP A 74 13.88 17.59 27.08
CA ASP A 74 14.63 18.73 26.55
C ASP A 74 13.84 20.04 26.66
N THR A 75 12.51 19.98 26.51
CA THR A 75 11.62 21.15 26.66
C THR A 75 11.54 21.57 28.13
N GLU A 76 11.41 20.64 29.07
CA GLU A 76 11.43 20.92 30.52
C GLU A 76 12.76 21.53 30.95
N ALA A 77 13.88 21.06 30.37
CA ALA A 77 15.22 21.61 30.62
C ALA A 77 15.45 22.97 29.93
N GLY A 78 14.55 23.43 29.07
CA GLY A 78 14.67 24.70 28.33
C GLY A 78 15.75 24.70 27.24
N ILE A 79 16.15 23.51 26.77
CA ILE A 79 17.14 23.34 25.69
C ILE A 79 16.51 23.09 24.31
N LEU A 80 15.21 22.82 24.28
CA LEU A 80 14.41 22.61 23.07
C LEU A 80 13.09 23.39 23.17
N ASP A 81 12.66 23.97 22.07
CA ASP A 81 11.31 24.50 21.88
C ASP A 81 10.64 23.87 20.64
N ASP A 82 9.37 24.15 20.43
CA ASP A 82 8.57 23.58 19.32
C ASP A 82 9.15 23.94 17.95
N GLU A 83 9.66 25.17 17.78
CA GLU A 83 10.24 25.63 16.53
C GLU A 83 11.52 24.85 16.19
N LYS A 84 12.41 24.65 17.16
CA LYS A 84 13.62 23.85 16.96
C LYS A 84 13.33 22.37 16.79
N ALA A 85 12.36 21.84 17.52
CA ALA A 85 11.92 20.45 17.35
C ALA A 85 11.38 20.22 15.93
N LYS A 86 10.55 21.14 15.42
CA LYS A 86 10.02 21.10 14.05
C LYS A 86 11.14 21.22 13.02
N GLU A 87 12.07 22.18 13.16
CA GLU A 87 13.23 22.32 12.28
C GLU A 87 14.05 21.02 12.17
N LEU A 88 14.28 20.33 13.29
CA LEU A 88 15.00 19.06 13.29
C LEU A 88 14.23 17.94 12.56
N LEU A 89 12.91 17.89 12.68
CA LEU A 89 12.06 17.00 11.92
C LEU A 89 12.10 17.33 10.42
N GLU A 90 12.03 18.60 10.04
CA GLU A 90 12.14 19.04 8.66
C GLU A 90 13.49 18.67 8.03
N CYS A 91 14.57 18.80 8.81
CA CYS A 91 15.90 18.31 8.40
C CYS A 91 15.88 16.79 8.15
N LEU A 92 15.17 16.01 8.98
CA LEU A 92 15.03 14.58 8.79
C LEU A 92 14.21 14.27 7.52
N TRP A 93 13.11 15.01 7.26
CA TRP A 93 12.32 14.88 6.01
C TRP A 93 13.18 15.14 4.77
N ILE A 94 14.02 16.18 4.79
CA ILE A 94 14.96 16.46 3.70
C ILE A 94 15.94 15.31 3.49
N LYS A 95 16.41 14.67 4.56
CA LYS A 95 17.30 13.50 4.49
C LYS A 95 16.64 12.33 3.78
N PHE A 96 15.39 12.00 4.14
CA PHE A 96 14.62 10.97 3.45
C PHE A 96 14.40 11.31 1.96
N TYR A 97 14.03 12.57 1.68
CA TYR A 97 13.78 13.01 0.30
C TYR A 97 15.04 12.93 -0.58
N ASN A 98 16.21 13.18 0.00
CA ASN A 98 17.50 13.13 -0.69
C ASN A 98 18.11 11.71 -0.76
N GLN A 99 17.40 10.69 -0.31
CA GLN A 99 17.81 9.29 -0.34
C GLN A 99 17.03 8.52 -1.42
N PRO A 100 17.23 8.79 -2.73
CA PRO A 100 16.51 8.09 -3.77
C PRO A 100 17.01 6.65 -3.91
N ALA A 101 16.10 5.74 -4.23
CA ALA A 101 16.44 4.40 -4.64
C ALA A 101 17.14 4.42 -6.01
N PRO A 102 18.06 3.47 -6.30
CA PRO A 102 18.63 3.32 -7.64
C PRO A 102 17.58 3.08 -8.72
N VAL A 103 17.92 3.47 -9.95
CA VAL A 103 17.06 3.30 -11.11
C VAL A 103 16.73 1.81 -11.31
N LYS A 104 15.45 1.49 -11.35
CA LYS A 104 14.94 0.14 -11.64
C LYS A 104 14.99 -0.12 -13.13
N VAL A 105 15.19 -1.38 -13.51
CA VAL A 105 15.31 -1.80 -14.91
C VAL A 105 14.49 -3.07 -15.18
N GLY A 106 14.14 -3.31 -16.44
CA GLY A 106 13.46 -4.54 -16.85
C GLY A 106 12.08 -4.70 -16.24
N ILE A 107 11.80 -5.88 -15.69
CA ILE A 107 10.48 -6.20 -15.11
C ILE A 107 10.21 -5.38 -13.83
N THR A 108 11.22 -5.14 -13.01
CA THR A 108 11.09 -4.37 -11.77
C THR A 108 10.66 -2.94 -12.02
N LEU A 109 11.09 -2.32 -13.13
CA LEU A 109 10.61 -1.00 -13.55
C LEU A 109 9.12 -1.03 -13.89
N LYS A 110 8.62 -2.12 -14.47
CA LYS A 110 7.20 -2.28 -14.82
C LYS A 110 6.33 -2.55 -13.59
N GLU A 111 6.87 -3.27 -12.61
CA GLU A 111 6.17 -3.60 -11.37
C GLU A 111 6.09 -2.43 -10.39
N SER A 112 7.11 -1.59 -10.37
CA SER A 112 7.17 -0.43 -9.48
C SER A 112 8.01 0.69 -10.11
N ALA A 113 7.35 1.56 -10.84
CA ALA A 113 7.97 2.73 -11.49
C ALA A 113 8.26 3.85 -10.49
N THR A 114 8.94 3.55 -9.38
CA THR A 114 9.32 4.52 -8.36
C THR A 114 10.82 4.52 -8.13
N TYR A 115 11.33 5.62 -7.59
CA TYR A 115 12.74 5.83 -7.25
C TYR A 115 12.92 6.17 -5.77
N VAL A 116 12.04 5.66 -4.91
CA VAL A 116 12.00 5.92 -3.48
C VAL A 116 12.22 4.63 -2.70
N ASP A 117 12.70 4.75 -1.46
CA ASP A 117 12.97 3.64 -0.55
C ASP A 117 11.74 3.19 0.25
N PHE A 118 10.57 3.78 0.00
CA PHE A 118 9.31 3.51 0.69
C PHE A 118 9.35 3.66 2.22
N ALA A 119 10.29 4.43 2.76
CA ALA A 119 10.29 4.75 4.19
C ALA A 119 8.96 5.37 4.62
N ASN A 120 8.36 4.84 5.68
CA ASN A 120 7.03 5.21 6.12
C ASN A 120 7.02 5.68 7.59
N ILE A 121 6.64 6.93 7.81
CA ILE A 121 6.50 7.51 9.15
C ILE A 121 5.10 7.20 9.68
N ASN A 122 5.01 6.49 10.79
CA ASN A 122 3.75 6.21 11.47
C ASN A 122 3.57 7.18 12.65
N THR A 123 2.37 7.77 12.76
CA THR A 123 2.04 8.80 13.77
C THR A 123 0.71 8.48 14.45
N GLY A 124 0.63 8.60 15.77
CA GLY A 124 -0.59 8.34 16.54
C GLY A 124 -0.77 6.87 16.95
N GLY A 125 -1.99 6.35 16.83
CA GLY A 125 -2.34 4.98 17.22
C GLY A 125 -2.43 4.78 18.73
N VAL A 126 -1.94 3.64 19.22
CA VAL A 126 -1.89 3.34 20.66
C VAL A 126 -0.47 3.09 21.13
N THR A 127 -0.23 3.35 22.41
CA THR A 127 1.02 3.00 23.10
C THR A 127 1.09 1.48 23.35
N PRO A 128 2.26 0.91 23.71
CA PRO A 128 2.37 -0.52 24.03
C PRO A 128 1.45 -1.00 25.13
N ASP A 129 1.11 -0.12 26.10
CA ASP A 129 0.13 -0.40 27.19
C ASP A 129 -1.32 -0.13 26.75
N GLY A 130 -1.55 0.23 25.49
CA GLY A 130 -2.88 0.39 24.90
C GLY A 130 -3.58 1.71 25.20
N LYS A 131 -2.87 2.74 25.67
CA LYS A 131 -3.38 4.11 25.78
C LYS A 131 -3.36 4.82 24.42
N ASP A 132 -3.96 6.03 24.36
CA ASP A 132 -3.81 6.90 23.18
C ASP A 132 -2.33 7.22 22.94
N GLY A 133 -1.88 7.05 21.70
CA GLY A 133 -0.49 7.29 21.29
C GLY A 133 -0.24 8.70 20.78
N VAL A 134 -1.30 9.49 20.54
CA VAL A 134 -1.17 10.87 20.09
C VAL A 134 -0.57 11.76 21.18
N ASN A 135 0.48 12.50 20.83
CA ASN A 135 1.23 13.35 21.74
C ASN A 135 1.68 14.65 21.07
N ALA A 136 2.46 15.50 21.71
CA ALA A 136 2.92 16.78 21.17
C ALA A 136 3.72 16.59 19.86
N VAL A 137 4.62 15.61 19.81
CA VAL A 137 5.42 15.31 18.61
C VAL A 137 4.54 14.86 17.45
N SER A 138 3.39 14.22 17.71
CA SER A 138 2.45 13.84 16.65
C SER A 138 1.93 15.07 15.88
N TYR A 139 1.67 16.18 16.57
CA TYR A 139 1.24 17.43 15.92
C TYR A 139 2.39 18.12 15.19
N LEU A 140 3.60 18.13 15.76
CA LEU A 140 4.79 18.65 15.08
C LEU A 140 5.09 17.90 13.77
N ILE A 141 4.90 16.57 13.76
CA ILE A 141 5.03 15.76 12.54
C ILE A 141 3.97 16.17 11.51
N LEU A 142 2.71 16.39 11.91
CA LEU A 142 1.67 16.85 10.99
C LEU A 142 1.99 18.25 10.41
N ASP A 143 2.54 19.14 11.24
CA ASP A 143 2.91 20.48 10.79
C ASP A 143 4.12 20.43 9.84
N CYS A 144 5.15 19.62 10.14
CA CYS A 144 6.27 19.34 9.24
C CYS A 144 5.80 18.82 7.88
N MET A 145 4.88 17.84 7.87
CA MET A 145 4.30 17.30 6.63
C MET A 145 3.60 18.39 5.80
N ASP A 146 2.77 19.21 6.45
CA ASP A 146 1.97 20.25 5.80
C ASP A 146 2.84 21.37 5.22
N GLU A 147 3.93 21.71 5.88
CA GLU A 147 4.88 22.74 5.44
C GLU A 147 5.79 22.23 4.31
N MET A 148 6.37 21.04 4.48
CA MET A 148 7.36 20.51 3.54
C MET A 148 6.78 19.95 2.25
N LYS A 149 5.61 19.32 2.29
CA LYS A 149 4.91 18.72 1.13
C LYS A 149 5.82 17.88 0.23
N LEU A 150 6.69 17.08 0.84
CA LEU A 150 7.61 16.22 0.11
C LEU A 150 6.94 14.88 -0.24
N VAL A 151 7.29 14.29 -1.37
CA VAL A 151 6.81 12.95 -1.76
C VAL A 151 7.40 11.85 -0.88
N GLN A 152 8.54 12.11 -0.24
CA GLN A 152 9.21 11.25 0.74
C GLN A 152 9.64 12.04 1.97
N PRO A 153 9.59 11.42 3.16
CA PRO A 153 9.10 10.08 3.48
C PRO A 153 7.60 9.99 3.29
N ASN A 154 7.10 8.78 3.01
CA ASN A 154 5.67 8.52 3.08
C ASN A 154 5.21 8.69 4.52
N SER A 155 4.06 9.31 4.76
CA SER A 155 3.63 9.63 6.12
C SER A 155 2.19 9.20 6.34
N ASN A 156 1.96 8.54 7.47
CA ASN A 156 0.71 7.93 7.85
C ASN A 156 0.20 8.46 9.18
N VAL A 157 -1.10 8.49 9.32
CA VAL A 157 -1.75 8.63 10.62
C VAL A 157 -2.49 7.34 10.97
N THR A 158 -2.22 6.84 12.15
CA THR A 158 -2.83 5.63 12.67
C THR A 158 -3.93 6.02 13.65
N ILE A 159 -5.17 5.66 13.33
CA ILE A 159 -6.37 6.09 14.02
C ILE A 159 -6.92 4.93 14.86
N SER A 160 -7.05 5.14 16.15
CA SER A 160 -7.72 4.23 17.09
C SER A 160 -9.07 4.80 17.55
N LYS A 161 -9.83 3.97 18.23
CA LYS A 161 -11.06 4.43 18.92
C LYS A 161 -10.78 5.51 19.98
N LYS A 162 -9.52 5.61 20.45
CA LYS A 162 -9.06 6.58 21.46
C LYS A 162 -8.51 7.87 20.84
N THR A 163 -8.20 7.87 19.56
CA THR A 163 -7.60 9.02 18.87
C THR A 163 -8.48 10.27 18.98
N PRO A 164 -7.94 11.40 19.45
CA PRO A 164 -8.69 12.65 19.59
C PRO A 164 -9.26 13.13 18.25
N ALA A 165 -10.51 13.60 18.26
CA ALA A 165 -11.16 14.12 17.05
C ALA A 165 -10.37 15.26 16.40
N ARG A 166 -9.73 16.14 17.20
CA ARG A 166 -8.88 17.23 16.69
C ARG A 166 -7.68 16.74 15.89
N PHE A 167 -7.06 15.60 16.27
CA PHE A 167 -5.94 15.01 15.54
C PHE A 167 -6.40 14.46 14.18
N LEU A 168 -7.48 13.68 14.16
CA LEU A 168 -8.06 13.19 12.91
C LEU A 168 -8.46 14.34 11.98
N LYS A 169 -9.14 15.38 12.50
CA LYS A 169 -9.53 16.54 11.69
C LYS A 169 -8.31 17.30 11.13
N ARG A 170 -7.22 17.46 11.92
CA ARG A 170 -5.97 18.07 11.42
C ARG A 170 -5.37 17.25 10.29
N ALA A 171 -5.32 15.91 10.43
CA ALA A 171 -4.83 15.01 9.39
C ALA A 171 -5.70 15.06 8.12
N CYS A 172 -7.04 15.08 8.26
CA CYS A 172 -7.97 15.27 7.14
C CYS A 172 -7.79 16.63 6.46
N ASP A 173 -7.56 17.69 7.24
CA ASP A 173 -7.31 19.03 6.70
C ASP A 173 -6.04 19.08 5.83
N ILE A 174 -5.01 18.34 6.20
CA ILE A 174 -3.80 18.21 5.38
C ILE A 174 -4.11 17.38 4.12
N SER A 175 -4.74 16.22 4.27
CA SER A 175 -5.03 15.31 3.16
C SER A 175 -5.91 15.95 2.08
N ARG A 176 -6.92 16.75 2.45
CA ARG A 176 -7.79 17.44 1.49
C ARG A 176 -7.10 18.53 0.66
N LYS A 177 -5.86 18.92 1.00
CA LYS A 177 -5.06 19.85 0.20
C LYS A 177 -4.54 19.24 -1.11
N GLY A 178 -4.72 17.93 -1.32
CA GLY A 178 -4.62 17.29 -2.62
C GLY A 178 -3.28 16.67 -2.99
N TRP A 179 -2.27 16.72 -2.12
CA TRP A 179 -0.97 16.10 -2.39
C TRP A 179 -0.82 14.64 -1.89
N GLY A 180 -1.94 14.04 -1.48
CA GLY A 180 -2.06 12.59 -1.23
C GLY A 180 -1.50 12.07 0.09
N GLN A 181 -1.15 12.95 1.03
CA GLN A 181 -0.70 12.58 2.38
C GLN A 181 -1.43 13.42 3.43
N PRO A 182 -1.57 12.88 4.67
CA PRO A 182 -1.26 11.53 5.10
C PRO A 182 -2.27 10.50 4.58
N ALA A 183 -1.86 9.22 4.59
CA ALA A 183 -2.78 8.10 4.51
C ALA A 183 -3.29 7.71 5.91
N PHE A 184 -4.45 7.04 5.99
CA PHE A 184 -5.12 6.71 7.24
C PHE A 184 -5.15 5.20 7.46
N TYR A 185 -4.78 4.77 8.67
CA TYR A 185 -4.70 3.35 9.06
C TYR A 185 -5.51 3.08 10.32
N ASN A 186 -6.10 1.91 10.38
CA ASN A 186 -6.89 1.44 11.50
C ASN A 186 -6.02 0.72 12.52
N THR A 187 -5.80 1.32 13.68
CA THR A 187 -4.98 0.74 14.74
C THR A 187 -5.50 -0.62 15.21
N GLU A 188 -6.82 -0.74 15.41
CA GLU A 188 -7.43 -1.98 15.89
C GLU A 188 -7.25 -3.10 14.87
N ALA A 189 -7.48 -2.83 13.58
CA ALA A 189 -7.25 -3.81 12.53
C ALA A 189 -5.79 -4.26 12.47
N GLN A 190 -4.83 -3.33 12.43
CA GLN A 190 -3.39 -3.65 12.44
C GLN A 190 -2.98 -4.54 13.61
N ILE A 191 -3.47 -4.25 14.82
CA ILE A 191 -3.18 -5.07 16.00
C ILE A 191 -3.77 -6.48 15.84
N MET A 192 -5.02 -6.58 15.39
CA MET A 192 -5.67 -7.88 15.24
C MET A 192 -5.08 -8.72 14.10
N GLU A 193 -4.70 -8.11 12.98
CA GLU A 193 -3.94 -8.77 11.91
C GLU A 193 -2.67 -9.44 12.45
N LEU A 194 -1.89 -8.70 13.24
CA LEU A 194 -0.66 -9.21 13.84
C LEU A 194 -0.92 -10.31 14.87
N VAL A 195 -1.95 -10.15 15.71
CA VAL A 195 -2.34 -11.18 16.70
C VAL A 195 -2.83 -12.45 16.01
N ASN A 196 -3.67 -12.32 14.97
CA ASN A 196 -4.16 -13.46 14.19
C ASN A 196 -3.02 -14.18 13.45
N ALA A 197 -1.99 -13.42 13.04
CA ALA A 197 -0.76 -13.99 12.46
C ALA A 197 0.20 -14.59 13.52
N GLY A 198 -0.21 -14.66 14.81
CA GLY A 198 0.52 -15.33 15.89
C GLY A 198 1.54 -14.46 16.63
N LYS A 199 1.52 -13.13 16.48
CA LYS A 199 2.37 -12.22 17.24
C LYS A 199 1.77 -11.98 18.64
N THR A 200 2.62 -11.64 19.61
CA THR A 200 2.13 -11.24 20.94
C THR A 200 1.38 -9.90 20.85
N LEU A 201 0.44 -9.66 21.77
CA LEU A 201 -0.28 -8.39 21.84
C LEU A 201 0.66 -7.20 22.06
N GLU A 202 1.76 -7.39 22.79
CA GLU A 202 2.79 -6.36 23.00
C GLU A 202 3.49 -6.00 21.69
N ASP A 203 3.99 -7.00 20.95
CA ASP A 203 4.64 -6.80 19.66
C ASP A 203 3.66 -6.23 18.63
N ALA A 204 2.40 -6.67 18.64
CA ALA A 204 1.35 -6.15 17.77
C ALA A 204 1.05 -4.66 18.03
N ARG A 205 0.99 -4.23 19.30
CA ARG A 205 0.81 -2.81 19.65
C ARG A 205 2.01 -1.94 19.30
N ARG A 206 3.21 -2.51 19.27
CA ARG A 206 4.43 -1.83 18.78
C ARG A 206 4.51 -1.80 17.26
N GLY A 207 3.74 -2.63 16.57
CA GLY A 207 3.71 -2.76 15.12
C GLY A 207 3.01 -1.60 14.42
N GLY A 208 3.03 -1.66 13.11
CA GLY A 208 2.43 -0.66 12.22
C GLY A 208 2.75 -0.94 10.77
N SER A 209 2.40 -0.01 9.89
CA SER A 209 2.63 -0.15 8.45
C SER A 209 3.99 0.32 8.01
N SER A 210 4.59 -0.44 7.11
CA SER A 210 5.80 -0.12 6.37
C SER A 210 5.46 -0.08 4.86
N GLY A 211 6.34 0.48 4.05
CA GLY A 211 6.10 0.51 2.60
C GLY A 211 4.80 1.22 2.24
N CYS A 212 3.85 0.46 1.68
CA CYS A 212 2.54 0.98 1.28
C CYS A 212 1.49 0.79 2.37
N VAL A 213 1.16 -0.49 2.68
CA VAL A 213 0.15 -0.87 3.69
C VAL A 213 0.59 -2.06 4.54
N GLU A 214 1.76 -2.60 4.27
CA GLU A 214 2.30 -3.81 4.86
C GLU A 214 2.46 -3.66 6.37
N THR A 215 1.68 -4.41 7.14
CA THR A 215 1.65 -4.35 8.60
C THR A 215 2.54 -5.40 9.22
N GLY A 216 3.54 -4.97 9.97
CA GLY A 216 4.52 -5.83 10.64
C GLY A 216 4.75 -5.49 12.10
N ALA A 217 5.33 -6.44 12.86
CA ALA A 217 5.75 -6.23 14.25
C ALA A 217 7.14 -5.58 14.27
N TRP A 218 7.18 -4.26 14.42
CA TRP A 218 8.39 -3.43 14.36
C TRP A 218 9.52 -3.95 15.24
N GLY A 219 10.71 -4.05 14.66
CA GLY A 219 11.91 -4.52 15.34
C GLY A 219 11.89 -6.00 15.74
N SER A 220 10.82 -6.75 15.46
CA SER A 220 10.67 -8.17 15.84
C SER A 220 10.37 -9.09 14.68
N GLU A 221 9.99 -8.55 13.54
CA GLU A 221 9.57 -9.32 12.37
C GLU A 221 10.48 -9.08 11.17
N ALA A 222 10.95 -10.17 10.58
CA ALA A 222 11.47 -10.18 9.24
C ALA A 222 10.29 -10.36 8.27
N TYR A 223 9.71 -9.24 7.87
CA TYR A 223 8.62 -9.15 6.93
C TYR A 223 9.19 -9.13 5.50
N ILE A 224 8.89 -10.13 4.70
CA ILE A 224 9.39 -10.19 3.32
C ILE A 224 8.23 -10.14 2.34
N LEU A 225 8.23 -9.11 1.50
CA LEU A 225 7.38 -9.00 0.34
C LEU A 225 7.93 -9.91 -0.78
N THR A 226 7.15 -10.91 -1.17
CA THR A 226 7.62 -11.92 -2.14
C THR A 226 6.99 -11.78 -3.53
N GLY A 227 6.47 -10.58 -3.82
CA GLY A 227 5.96 -10.16 -5.12
C GLY A 227 4.45 -10.38 -5.30
N TYR A 228 3.98 -10.17 -6.51
CA TYR A 228 2.59 -9.92 -6.85
C TYR A 228 1.96 -11.10 -7.60
N MET A 229 0.62 -11.24 -7.48
CA MET A 229 -0.18 -12.23 -8.19
C MET A 229 -1.27 -11.54 -9.03
N ASN A 230 -1.23 -11.74 -10.34
CA ASN A 230 -2.23 -11.23 -11.27
C ASN A 230 -3.48 -12.14 -11.26
N ILE A 231 -4.42 -11.87 -10.36
CA ILE A 231 -5.62 -12.71 -10.18
C ILE A 231 -6.52 -12.69 -11.42
N PRO A 232 -6.81 -11.54 -12.07
CA PRO A 232 -7.58 -11.50 -13.31
C PRO A 232 -6.98 -12.33 -14.44
N LYS A 233 -5.64 -12.37 -14.57
CA LYS A 233 -4.97 -13.20 -15.57
C LYS A 233 -5.23 -14.69 -15.36
N ILE A 234 -5.25 -15.14 -14.12
CA ILE A 234 -5.54 -16.54 -13.79
C ILE A 234 -6.98 -16.90 -14.19
N PHE A 235 -7.95 -15.99 -13.96
CA PHE A 235 -9.32 -16.20 -14.41
C PHE A 235 -9.43 -16.18 -15.93
N GLN A 236 -8.73 -15.28 -16.63
CA GLN A 236 -8.65 -15.29 -18.09
C GLN A 236 -8.12 -16.64 -18.62
N LEU A 237 -7.01 -17.14 -18.05
CA LEU A 237 -6.45 -18.45 -18.41
C LEU A 237 -7.44 -19.59 -18.15
N THR A 238 -8.31 -19.47 -17.14
CA THR A 238 -9.36 -20.46 -16.89
C THR A 238 -10.39 -20.48 -18.02
N ILE A 239 -10.80 -19.31 -18.52
CA ILE A 239 -11.74 -19.19 -19.65
C ILE A 239 -11.16 -19.86 -20.91
N TYR A 240 -9.88 -19.69 -21.18
CA TYR A 240 -9.19 -20.16 -22.37
C TYR A 240 -8.42 -21.50 -22.18
N ASN A 241 -8.87 -22.34 -21.24
CA ASN A 241 -8.25 -23.66 -21.01
C ASN A 241 -6.73 -23.62 -20.76
N GLY A 242 -6.28 -22.59 -20.03
CA GLY A 242 -4.88 -22.36 -19.70
C GLY A 242 -4.03 -21.76 -20.82
N TYR A 243 -4.61 -21.53 -21.99
CA TYR A 243 -3.90 -20.86 -23.10
C TYR A 243 -3.91 -19.34 -22.96
N ASP A 244 -2.78 -18.73 -23.19
CA ASP A 244 -2.62 -17.27 -23.18
C ASP A 244 -2.48 -16.74 -24.60
N ALA A 245 -3.54 -16.11 -25.12
CA ALA A 245 -3.55 -15.52 -26.44
C ALA A 245 -2.51 -14.39 -26.61
N MET A 246 -2.23 -13.62 -25.53
CA MET A 246 -1.27 -12.50 -25.58
C MET A 246 0.17 -12.96 -25.84
N SER A 247 0.58 -14.07 -25.22
CA SER A 247 1.94 -14.64 -25.42
C SER A 247 1.98 -15.78 -26.43
N GLY A 248 0.83 -16.29 -26.85
CA GLY A 248 0.73 -17.46 -27.74
C GLY A 248 1.15 -18.78 -27.09
N LYS A 249 1.09 -18.88 -25.73
CA LYS A 249 1.62 -20.02 -24.99
C LYS A 249 0.57 -20.68 -24.09
N GLN A 250 0.74 -21.99 -23.89
CA GLN A 250 0.04 -22.71 -22.84
C GLN A 250 0.74 -22.40 -21.51
N LEU A 251 0.17 -21.51 -20.68
CA LEU A 251 0.74 -21.12 -19.40
C LEU A 251 0.11 -21.86 -18.23
N GLY A 252 -1.19 -22.09 -18.26
CA GLY A 252 -1.95 -22.76 -17.21
C GLY A 252 -2.29 -24.23 -17.51
N LEU A 253 -3.05 -24.83 -16.62
CA LEU A 253 -3.56 -26.20 -16.75
C LEU A 253 -4.62 -26.29 -17.85
N LYS A 254 -4.69 -27.43 -18.53
CA LYS A 254 -5.77 -27.78 -19.46
C LYS A 254 -6.91 -28.43 -18.68
N LEU A 255 -7.96 -27.66 -18.38
CA LEU A 255 -9.09 -28.06 -17.54
C LEU A 255 -10.44 -28.06 -18.29
N GLY A 256 -10.44 -27.77 -19.58
CA GLY A 256 -11.59 -27.55 -20.43
C GLY A 256 -11.74 -26.06 -20.80
N TYR A 257 -12.40 -25.79 -21.91
CA TYR A 257 -12.78 -24.42 -22.29
C TYR A 257 -14.04 -24.01 -21.53
N ALA A 258 -14.10 -22.75 -21.07
CA ALA A 258 -15.26 -22.26 -20.33
C ALA A 258 -16.59 -22.40 -21.08
N LYS A 259 -16.57 -22.32 -22.43
CA LYS A 259 -17.77 -22.52 -23.27
C LYS A 259 -18.36 -23.94 -23.20
N ASP A 260 -17.57 -24.92 -22.76
CA ASP A 260 -17.99 -26.31 -22.65
C ASP A 260 -18.60 -26.63 -21.28
N PHE A 261 -18.40 -25.79 -20.27
CA PHE A 261 -18.93 -25.96 -18.92
C PHE A 261 -20.45 -25.72 -18.90
N LYS A 262 -21.17 -26.54 -18.14
CA LYS A 262 -22.64 -26.52 -18.07
C LYS A 262 -23.16 -25.73 -16.86
N THR A 263 -22.33 -25.60 -15.83
CA THR A 263 -22.66 -24.90 -14.59
C THR A 263 -21.56 -23.93 -14.20
N PHE A 264 -21.93 -22.93 -13.40
CA PHE A 264 -20.94 -22.01 -12.81
C PHE A 264 -19.96 -22.78 -11.91
N ASP A 265 -20.40 -23.80 -11.19
CA ASP A 265 -19.54 -24.59 -10.30
C ASP A 265 -18.41 -25.30 -11.06
N GLU A 266 -18.65 -25.76 -12.28
CA GLU A 266 -17.60 -26.36 -13.13
C GLU A 266 -16.52 -25.33 -13.49
N LEU A 267 -16.92 -24.10 -13.83
CA LEU A 267 -15.99 -22.99 -14.09
C LEU A 267 -15.25 -22.58 -12.82
N TRP A 268 -15.95 -22.48 -11.71
CA TRP A 268 -15.36 -22.13 -10.41
C TRP A 268 -14.33 -23.17 -9.94
N ASP A 269 -14.63 -24.45 -10.11
CA ASP A 269 -13.69 -25.55 -9.82
C ASP A 269 -12.44 -25.52 -10.72
N ALA A 270 -12.61 -25.15 -11.99
CA ALA A 270 -11.47 -24.95 -12.88
C ALA A 270 -10.62 -23.75 -12.43
N PHE A 271 -11.24 -22.64 -12.04
CA PHE A 271 -10.54 -21.47 -11.51
C PHE A 271 -9.77 -21.78 -10.23
N LYS A 272 -10.36 -22.50 -9.27
CA LYS A 272 -9.68 -22.96 -8.06
C LYS A 272 -8.40 -23.77 -8.38
N LYS A 273 -8.47 -24.67 -9.35
CA LYS A 273 -7.32 -25.49 -9.77
C LYS A 273 -6.23 -24.65 -10.46
N GLN A 274 -6.61 -23.69 -11.31
CA GLN A 274 -5.66 -22.75 -11.93
C GLN A 274 -4.97 -21.89 -10.86
N MET A 275 -5.73 -21.31 -9.94
CA MET A 275 -5.20 -20.48 -8.85
C MET A 275 -4.18 -21.27 -8.03
N LYS A 276 -4.54 -22.47 -7.60
CA LYS A 276 -3.63 -23.35 -6.85
C LYS A 276 -2.34 -23.63 -7.63
N HIS A 277 -2.44 -23.90 -8.92
CA HIS A 277 -1.27 -24.20 -9.77
C HIS A 277 -0.27 -23.04 -9.77
N PHE A 278 -0.73 -21.81 -9.99
CA PHE A 278 0.15 -20.64 -10.02
C PHE A 278 0.70 -20.28 -8.65
N ILE A 279 -0.10 -20.41 -7.59
CA ILE A 279 0.37 -20.20 -6.21
C ILE A 279 1.45 -21.22 -5.84
N ASP A 280 1.30 -22.49 -6.20
CA ASP A 280 2.31 -23.54 -5.95
C ASP A 280 3.65 -23.24 -6.67
N ILE A 281 3.59 -22.71 -7.89
CA ILE A 281 4.78 -22.27 -8.62
C ILE A 281 5.42 -21.07 -7.91
N LYS A 282 4.62 -20.08 -7.54
CA LYS A 282 5.07 -18.85 -6.88
C LYS A 282 5.78 -19.16 -5.56
N ILE A 283 5.17 -19.91 -4.66
CA ILE A 283 5.76 -20.26 -3.35
C ILE A 283 7.04 -21.07 -3.52
N ARG A 284 7.08 -22.00 -4.48
CA ARG A 284 8.29 -22.78 -4.75
C ARG A 284 9.43 -21.87 -5.23
N GLY A 285 9.14 -20.94 -6.14
CA GLY A 285 10.10 -19.95 -6.61
C GLY A 285 10.59 -19.03 -5.50
N ASN A 286 9.67 -18.49 -4.69
CA ASN A 286 10.00 -17.65 -3.55
C ASN A 286 10.93 -18.33 -2.54
N ASN A 287 10.66 -19.60 -2.19
CA ASN A 287 11.51 -20.37 -1.28
C ASN A 287 12.93 -20.58 -1.83
N VAL A 288 13.09 -20.68 -3.15
CA VAL A 288 14.44 -20.73 -3.79
C VAL A 288 15.13 -19.38 -3.66
N ILE A 289 14.42 -18.29 -3.94
CA ILE A 289 14.96 -16.91 -3.83
C ILE A 289 15.40 -16.64 -2.39
N GLU A 290 14.58 -16.97 -1.39
CA GLU A 290 14.92 -16.80 0.03
C GLU A 290 16.21 -17.53 0.43
N ARG A 291 16.38 -18.76 -0.07
CA ARG A 291 17.61 -19.51 0.17
C ARG A 291 18.83 -18.80 -0.38
N LEU A 292 18.71 -18.25 -1.61
CA LEU A 292 19.80 -17.52 -2.23
C LEU A 292 20.16 -16.25 -1.44
N TYR A 293 19.15 -15.54 -0.92
CA TYR A 293 19.38 -14.38 -0.03
C TYR A 293 20.06 -14.81 1.26
N ALA A 294 19.59 -15.85 1.92
CA ALA A 294 20.19 -16.35 3.16
C ALA A 294 21.65 -16.79 2.99
N GLU A 295 22.00 -17.37 1.85
CA GLU A 295 23.35 -17.87 1.56
C GLU A 295 24.32 -16.78 1.05
N ASN A 296 23.82 -15.75 0.35
CA ASN A 296 24.67 -14.84 -0.41
C ASN A 296 24.51 -13.35 -0.02
N MET A 297 23.46 -12.99 0.72
CA MET A 297 23.11 -11.58 1.02
C MET A 297 22.85 -11.40 2.53
N PRO A 298 23.87 -11.58 3.40
CA PRO A 298 23.68 -11.34 4.83
C PRO A 298 23.38 -9.87 5.10
N ALA A 299 22.56 -9.60 6.12
CA ALA A 299 22.14 -8.28 6.54
C ALA A 299 22.55 -8.00 8.01
N PRO A 300 23.85 -7.83 8.31
CA PRO A 300 24.34 -7.67 9.68
C PRO A 300 23.81 -6.41 10.37
N CYS A 301 23.73 -5.25 9.70
CA CYS A 301 23.20 -4.02 10.29
C CYS A 301 21.73 -4.18 10.68
N LEU A 302 20.91 -4.75 9.79
CA LEU A 302 19.50 -5.02 10.07
C LEU A 302 19.34 -6.07 11.16
N SER A 303 20.21 -7.09 11.19
CA SER A 303 20.22 -8.14 12.21
C SER A 303 20.50 -7.59 13.61
N VAL A 304 21.36 -6.57 13.74
CA VAL A 304 21.66 -5.93 15.04
C VAL A 304 20.44 -5.21 15.62
N VAL A 305 19.59 -4.62 14.77
CA VAL A 305 18.40 -3.85 15.20
C VAL A 305 17.11 -4.68 15.19
N THR A 306 17.20 -5.98 14.87
CA THR A 306 16.05 -6.90 14.87
C THR A 306 16.13 -7.87 16.04
N ASN A 307 15.06 -7.91 16.83
CA ASN A 307 14.98 -8.78 18.02
C ASN A 307 15.19 -10.25 17.64
N ASP A 308 15.92 -10.92 18.51
CA ASP A 308 16.25 -12.33 18.53
C ASP A 308 17.32 -12.75 17.49
N CYS A 309 17.70 -11.93 16.51
CA CYS A 309 18.77 -12.27 15.56
C CYS A 309 20.11 -12.57 16.27
N ILE A 310 20.52 -11.71 17.21
CA ILE A 310 21.76 -11.90 17.96
C ILE A 310 21.67 -13.12 18.89
N SER A 311 20.58 -13.26 19.66
CA SER A 311 20.42 -14.37 20.60
C SER A 311 20.29 -15.72 19.88
N ASN A 312 19.72 -15.75 18.69
CA ASN A 312 19.63 -16.92 17.84
C ASN A 312 20.92 -17.20 17.05
N ALA A 313 21.90 -16.31 17.11
CA ALA A 313 23.11 -16.32 16.28
C ALA A 313 22.80 -16.55 14.79
N LYS A 314 21.77 -15.87 14.30
CA LYS A 314 21.25 -16.01 12.94
C LYS A 314 21.01 -14.64 12.30
N ASP A 315 21.41 -14.54 11.03
CA ASP A 315 21.12 -13.37 10.21
C ASP A 315 19.62 -13.22 9.93
N TYR A 316 19.19 -11.96 9.73
CA TYR A 316 17.83 -11.60 9.36
C TYR A 316 17.31 -12.41 8.16
N ASN A 317 18.11 -12.48 7.07
CA ASN A 317 17.74 -13.22 5.86
C ASN A 317 17.79 -14.76 6.06
N ALA A 318 18.47 -15.24 7.10
CA ALA A 318 18.51 -16.65 7.46
C ALA A 318 17.42 -17.08 8.46
N GLY A 319 16.52 -16.17 8.84
CA GLY A 319 15.44 -16.46 9.79
C GLY A 319 15.82 -16.24 11.25
N GLY A 320 16.69 -15.25 11.53
CA GLY A 320 17.11 -14.90 12.88
C GLY A 320 16.06 -14.14 13.69
N ALA A 321 15.16 -13.42 13.05
CA ALA A 321 14.13 -12.62 13.71
C ALA A 321 13.15 -13.47 14.52
N ARG A 322 12.48 -12.84 15.51
CA ARG A 322 11.42 -13.47 16.32
C ARG A 322 10.30 -14.02 15.46
N TYR A 323 9.85 -13.25 14.48
CA TYR A 323 8.84 -13.64 13.50
C TYR A 323 9.43 -13.58 12.10
N ASN A 324 9.17 -14.63 11.30
CA ASN A 324 9.65 -14.69 9.92
C ASN A 324 8.45 -14.95 9.02
N THR A 325 8.01 -13.94 8.30
CA THR A 325 6.80 -14.01 7.48
C THR A 325 7.09 -13.55 6.06
N ASN A 326 6.40 -14.20 5.12
CA ASN A 326 6.42 -13.85 3.71
C ASN A 326 5.01 -13.53 3.27
N TYR A 327 4.87 -12.48 2.47
CA TYR A 327 3.56 -12.09 1.96
C TYR A 327 3.57 -12.09 0.44
N ILE A 328 2.46 -12.59 -0.15
CA ILE A 328 2.21 -12.52 -1.59
C ILE A 328 1.05 -11.56 -1.79
N GLN A 329 1.25 -10.56 -2.66
CA GLN A 329 0.27 -9.53 -2.90
C GLN A 329 -0.69 -9.89 -4.01
N GLY A 330 -2.00 -9.90 -3.69
CA GLY A 330 -3.08 -10.06 -4.65
C GLY A 330 -3.39 -8.74 -5.35
N VAL A 331 -3.50 -8.77 -6.67
CA VAL A 331 -3.77 -7.59 -7.49
C VAL A 331 -4.95 -7.85 -8.42
N GLY A 332 -5.85 -6.86 -8.52
CA GLY A 332 -6.98 -6.89 -9.43
C GLY A 332 -8.22 -7.58 -8.88
N ILE A 333 -8.43 -7.54 -7.54
CA ILE A 333 -9.60 -8.20 -6.90
C ILE A 333 -10.92 -7.62 -7.44
N GLY A 334 -11.05 -6.30 -7.60
CA GLY A 334 -12.25 -5.69 -8.17
C GLY A 334 -12.49 -6.14 -9.60
N THR A 335 -11.46 -6.14 -10.45
CA THR A 335 -11.57 -6.60 -11.84
C THR A 335 -12.01 -8.06 -11.93
N VAL A 336 -11.38 -8.97 -11.16
CA VAL A 336 -11.73 -10.41 -11.24
C VAL A 336 -13.12 -10.68 -10.66
N THR A 337 -13.51 -9.99 -9.59
CA THR A 337 -14.86 -10.07 -9.02
C THR A 337 -15.90 -9.70 -10.05
N ASP A 338 -15.73 -8.56 -10.72
CA ASP A 338 -16.65 -8.09 -11.77
C ASP A 338 -16.65 -9.03 -12.98
N CYS A 339 -15.53 -9.66 -13.33
CA CYS A 339 -15.48 -10.67 -14.38
C CYS A 339 -16.29 -11.91 -14.01
N ILE A 340 -16.15 -12.39 -12.79
CA ILE A 340 -16.88 -13.56 -12.29
C ILE A 340 -18.37 -13.24 -12.19
N ALA A 341 -18.73 -12.05 -11.67
CA ALA A 341 -20.11 -11.57 -11.63
C ALA A 341 -20.72 -11.49 -13.02
N ALA A 342 -20.00 -10.96 -14.01
CA ALA A 342 -20.46 -10.85 -15.39
C ALA A 342 -20.77 -12.23 -16.01
N VAL A 343 -19.89 -13.19 -15.81
CA VAL A 343 -20.08 -14.56 -16.31
C VAL A 343 -21.22 -15.26 -15.57
N LYS A 344 -21.19 -15.26 -14.23
CA LYS A 344 -22.21 -15.93 -13.41
C LYS A 344 -23.60 -15.37 -13.70
N TYR A 345 -23.75 -14.06 -13.63
CA TYR A 345 -25.05 -13.39 -13.82
C TYR A 345 -25.61 -13.58 -15.22
N ASN A 346 -24.81 -13.30 -16.26
CA ASN A 346 -25.33 -13.23 -17.63
C ASN A 346 -25.37 -14.59 -18.33
N VAL A 347 -24.38 -15.46 -18.10
CA VAL A 347 -24.30 -16.76 -18.80
C VAL A 347 -25.08 -17.84 -18.06
N PHE A 348 -24.91 -17.94 -16.74
CA PHE A 348 -25.49 -19.06 -15.98
C PHE A 348 -26.83 -18.73 -15.34
N ASP A 349 -26.98 -17.58 -14.68
CA ASP A 349 -28.20 -17.26 -13.93
C ASP A 349 -29.31 -16.70 -14.83
N LYS A 350 -29.02 -15.66 -15.63
CA LYS A 350 -30.01 -14.96 -16.48
C LYS A 350 -30.07 -15.49 -17.92
N LYS A 351 -29.00 -16.14 -18.39
CA LYS A 351 -28.88 -16.68 -19.75
C LYS A 351 -29.13 -15.60 -20.83
N ASN A 352 -28.57 -14.41 -20.61
CA ASN A 352 -28.68 -13.28 -21.53
C ASN A 352 -27.93 -13.53 -22.85
N PHE A 353 -26.81 -14.27 -22.77
CA PHE A 353 -25.97 -14.73 -23.87
C PHE A 353 -25.19 -15.98 -23.43
N THR A 354 -24.61 -16.67 -24.39
CA THR A 354 -23.79 -17.88 -24.16
C THR A 354 -22.35 -17.50 -23.78
N MET A 355 -21.62 -18.43 -23.18
CA MET A 355 -20.19 -18.25 -22.92
C MET A 355 -19.39 -18.08 -24.23
N GLU A 356 -19.80 -18.74 -25.31
CA GLU A 356 -19.15 -18.63 -26.62
C GLU A 356 -19.30 -17.22 -27.20
N GLU A 357 -20.50 -16.63 -27.14
CA GLU A 357 -20.75 -15.24 -27.55
C GLU A 357 -19.94 -14.23 -26.72
N LEU A 358 -19.79 -14.46 -25.39
CA LEU A 358 -18.95 -13.61 -24.54
C LEU A 358 -17.47 -13.71 -24.91
N ILE A 359 -16.97 -14.93 -25.14
CA ILE A 359 -15.58 -15.17 -25.55
C ILE A 359 -15.31 -14.47 -26.89
N GLU A 360 -16.22 -14.62 -27.86
CA GLU A 360 -16.11 -13.97 -29.17
C GLU A 360 -16.07 -12.43 -29.02
N ALA A 361 -16.94 -11.85 -28.17
CA ALA A 361 -16.92 -10.43 -27.88
C ALA A 361 -15.59 -9.97 -27.24
N MET A 362 -15.03 -10.75 -26.31
CA MET A 362 -13.72 -10.48 -25.70
C MET A 362 -12.58 -10.56 -26.71
N ASP A 363 -12.58 -11.57 -27.58
CA ASP A 363 -11.57 -11.76 -28.64
C ASP A 363 -11.55 -10.60 -29.65
N HIS A 364 -12.70 -9.97 -29.89
CA HIS A 364 -12.84 -8.75 -30.70
C HIS A 364 -12.73 -7.45 -29.87
N ASN A 365 -12.25 -7.51 -28.63
CA ASN A 365 -12.17 -6.35 -27.73
C ASN A 365 -13.51 -5.59 -27.61
N PHE A 366 -14.62 -6.33 -27.71
CA PHE A 366 -16.01 -5.86 -27.78
C PHE A 366 -16.36 -4.94 -28.97
N GLU A 367 -15.52 -4.88 -29.99
CA GLU A 367 -15.82 -4.13 -31.21
C GLU A 367 -16.90 -4.86 -32.01
N GLY A 368 -18.04 -4.19 -32.26
CA GLY A 368 -19.21 -4.79 -32.88
C GLY A 368 -20.13 -5.59 -31.95
N TYR A 369 -19.80 -5.70 -30.66
CA TYR A 369 -20.59 -6.43 -29.66
C TYR A 369 -21.20 -5.50 -28.60
N ASP A 370 -21.69 -4.33 -29.01
CA ASP A 370 -22.21 -3.28 -28.13
C ASP A 370 -23.28 -3.74 -27.14
N ALA A 371 -24.13 -4.69 -27.56
CA ALA A 371 -25.18 -5.23 -26.70
C ALA A 371 -24.60 -6.02 -25.53
N ILE A 372 -23.63 -6.91 -25.79
CA ILE A 372 -22.94 -7.69 -24.76
C ILE A 372 -22.12 -6.74 -23.89
N TYR A 373 -21.39 -5.79 -24.50
CA TYR A 373 -20.61 -4.79 -23.77
C TYR A 373 -21.46 -4.04 -22.74
N ARG A 374 -22.59 -3.46 -23.17
CA ARG A 374 -23.49 -2.73 -22.25
C ARG A 374 -24.06 -3.64 -21.16
N MET A 375 -24.34 -4.90 -21.46
CA MET A 375 -24.84 -5.84 -20.47
C MET A 375 -23.80 -6.10 -19.38
N VAL A 376 -22.57 -6.42 -19.76
CA VAL A 376 -21.50 -6.74 -18.78
C VAL A 376 -20.94 -5.50 -18.08
N HIS A 377 -20.92 -4.34 -18.76
CA HIS A 377 -20.36 -3.11 -18.23
C HIS A 377 -21.37 -2.32 -17.38
N ASP A 378 -22.62 -2.13 -17.89
CA ASP A 378 -23.57 -1.19 -17.30
C ASP A 378 -24.69 -1.87 -16.49
N LYS A 379 -24.99 -3.16 -16.73
CA LYS A 379 -26.19 -3.82 -16.20
C LYS A 379 -25.93 -4.97 -15.24
N THR A 380 -24.71 -5.42 -15.15
CA THR A 380 -24.32 -6.49 -14.23
C THR A 380 -23.99 -5.89 -12.86
N PRO A 381 -24.37 -6.55 -11.74
CA PRO A 381 -23.91 -6.16 -10.41
C PRO A 381 -22.39 -6.01 -10.34
N LYS A 382 -21.91 -4.97 -9.66
CA LYS A 382 -20.50 -4.60 -9.57
C LYS A 382 -20.05 -4.45 -8.13
N TYR A 383 -18.85 -4.92 -7.84
CA TYR A 383 -18.17 -4.68 -6.58
C TYR A 383 -17.93 -3.18 -6.33
N GLY A 384 -18.11 -2.75 -5.09
CA GLY A 384 -17.95 -1.34 -4.70
C GLY A 384 -19.26 -0.56 -4.63
N ASN A 385 -20.42 -1.21 -4.77
CA ASN A 385 -21.74 -0.59 -4.78
C ASN A 385 -22.66 -1.03 -3.63
N ASP A 386 -22.12 -1.72 -2.61
CA ASP A 386 -22.87 -2.34 -1.51
C ASP A 386 -23.93 -3.32 -2.05
N ASP A 387 -23.56 -4.11 -3.06
CA ASP A 387 -24.39 -5.14 -3.70
C ASP A 387 -23.86 -6.52 -3.33
N ASP A 388 -24.62 -7.25 -2.50
CA ASP A 388 -24.23 -8.55 -1.98
C ASP A 388 -23.94 -9.58 -3.08
N TYR A 389 -24.60 -9.49 -4.25
CA TYR A 389 -24.29 -10.39 -5.36
C TYR A 389 -22.84 -10.33 -5.83
N ALA A 390 -22.27 -9.13 -5.92
CA ALA A 390 -20.88 -8.94 -6.32
C ALA A 390 -19.92 -9.06 -5.11
N ASP A 391 -20.33 -8.53 -3.96
CA ASP A 391 -19.50 -8.51 -2.76
C ASP A 391 -19.26 -9.92 -2.19
N ASP A 392 -20.24 -10.83 -2.24
CA ASP A 392 -20.07 -12.24 -1.86
C ASP A 392 -19.06 -12.95 -2.78
N LEU A 393 -19.09 -12.67 -4.08
CA LEU A 393 -18.11 -13.20 -5.04
C LEU A 393 -16.70 -12.65 -4.76
N MET A 394 -16.58 -11.40 -4.32
CA MET A 394 -15.30 -10.85 -3.89
C MET A 394 -14.76 -11.61 -2.68
N GLN A 395 -15.61 -11.91 -1.69
CA GLN A 395 -15.21 -12.72 -0.53
C GLN A 395 -14.78 -14.13 -0.95
N ASP A 396 -15.51 -14.78 -1.85
CA ASP A 396 -15.16 -16.11 -2.36
C ASP A 396 -13.79 -16.12 -3.04
N VAL A 397 -13.46 -15.09 -3.86
CA VAL A 397 -12.14 -14.95 -4.49
C VAL A 397 -11.07 -14.69 -3.45
N PHE A 398 -11.33 -13.80 -2.48
CA PHE A 398 -10.39 -13.48 -1.42
C PHE A 398 -10.05 -14.72 -0.59
N TYR A 399 -11.06 -15.46 -0.10
CA TYR A 399 -10.81 -16.65 0.70
C TYR A 399 -10.14 -17.77 -0.11
N LEU A 400 -10.48 -17.93 -1.39
CA LEU A 400 -9.75 -18.85 -2.26
C LEU A 400 -8.26 -18.51 -2.33
N TYR A 401 -7.93 -17.23 -2.51
CA TYR A 401 -6.54 -16.75 -2.56
C TYR A 401 -5.84 -16.92 -1.20
N HIS A 402 -6.48 -16.49 -0.12
CA HIS A 402 -5.99 -16.60 1.24
C HIS A 402 -5.70 -18.05 1.65
N ASP A 403 -6.66 -18.96 1.49
CA ASP A 403 -6.56 -20.35 1.96
C ASP A 403 -5.51 -21.16 1.20
N LEU A 404 -5.22 -20.81 -0.04
CA LEU A 404 -4.17 -21.45 -0.82
C LEU A 404 -2.76 -21.00 -0.42
N ILE A 405 -2.61 -19.85 0.24
CA ILE A 405 -1.31 -19.25 0.59
C ILE A 405 -1.04 -19.29 2.08
N THR A 406 -2.00 -18.83 2.90
CA THR A 406 -1.80 -18.55 4.32
C THR A 406 -1.41 -19.82 5.09
N GLY A 407 -0.40 -19.67 5.95
CA GLY A 407 0.10 -20.75 6.80
C GLY A 407 1.08 -21.70 6.11
N ARG A 408 1.31 -21.59 4.80
CA ARG A 408 2.32 -22.43 4.11
C ARG A 408 3.72 -22.08 4.59
N PRO A 409 4.63 -23.08 4.71
CA PRO A 409 5.96 -22.85 5.28
C PRO A 409 6.86 -22.04 4.34
N THR A 410 7.63 -21.11 4.93
CA THR A 410 8.74 -20.43 4.27
C THR A 410 10.06 -21.18 4.47
N MET A 411 11.08 -20.87 3.66
CA MET A 411 12.42 -21.43 3.83
C MET A 411 13.06 -21.00 5.15
N ARG A 412 12.72 -19.81 5.67
CA ARG A 412 13.26 -19.22 6.91
C ARG A 412 12.59 -19.74 8.19
N GLY A 413 11.71 -20.75 8.10
CA GLY A 413 11.03 -21.36 9.26
C GLY A 413 9.76 -20.63 9.71
N GLY A 414 9.29 -19.67 8.94
CA GLY A 414 8.05 -18.92 9.16
C GLY A 414 6.89 -19.40 8.28
N LYS A 415 5.93 -18.51 8.04
CA LYS A 415 4.71 -18.80 7.27
C LYS A 415 4.45 -17.73 6.21
N TYR A 416 3.79 -18.15 5.14
CA TYR A 416 3.20 -17.24 4.16
C TYR A 416 1.90 -16.63 4.68
N GLY A 417 1.64 -15.40 4.29
CA GLY A 417 0.38 -14.67 4.40
C GLY A 417 0.08 -13.91 3.11
N VAL A 418 -0.97 -13.12 3.12
CA VAL A 418 -1.45 -12.36 1.97
C VAL A 418 -1.60 -10.88 2.28
N ASP A 419 -1.36 -10.05 1.27
CA ASP A 419 -1.71 -8.64 1.21
C ASP A 419 -2.50 -8.37 -0.05
N MET A 420 -3.24 -7.26 -0.06
CA MET A 420 -4.03 -6.85 -1.22
C MET A 420 -3.62 -5.43 -1.64
N LEU A 421 -2.51 -5.34 -2.36
CA LEU A 421 -1.97 -4.06 -2.85
C LEU A 421 -1.17 -4.26 -4.15
N PRO A 422 -1.08 -3.24 -5.03
CA PRO A 422 -0.46 -3.40 -6.34
C PRO A 422 0.91 -2.73 -6.48
N THR A 423 1.29 -1.75 -5.66
CA THR A 423 2.26 -0.71 -6.03
C THR A 423 1.87 -0.08 -7.38
N THR A 424 2.50 -0.46 -8.50
CA THR A 424 2.07 -0.10 -9.87
C THR A 424 1.82 -1.31 -10.77
N CYS A 425 1.88 -2.53 -10.21
CA CYS A 425 1.71 -3.77 -10.96
C CYS A 425 0.37 -3.86 -11.68
N HIS A 426 -0.69 -3.23 -11.16
CA HIS A 426 -2.01 -3.22 -11.81
C HIS A 426 -1.98 -2.66 -13.23
N VAL A 427 -1.07 -1.72 -13.52
CA VAL A 427 -0.86 -1.16 -14.87
C VAL A 427 -0.22 -2.22 -15.78
N TYR A 428 0.91 -2.78 -15.35
CA TYR A 428 1.60 -3.83 -16.09
C TYR A 428 0.74 -5.09 -16.25
N PHE A 429 0.01 -5.47 -15.20
CA PHE A 429 -0.87 -6.65 -15.24
C PHE A 429 -2.03 -6.48 -16.21
N GLY A 430 -2.58 -5.26 -16.33
CA GLY A 430 -3.58 -4.95 -17.33
C GLY A 430 -3.02 -4.99 -18.76
N ASP A 431 -1.77 -4.54 -18.94
CA ASP A 431 -1.11 -4.53 -20.27
C ASP A 431 -0.91 -5.94 -20.84
N VAL A 432 -0.70 -6.95 -19.97
CA VAL A 432 -0.50 -8.35 -20.40
C VAL A 432 -1.81 -9.18 -20.41
N ILE A 433 -2.97 -8.56 -20.28
CA ILE A 433 -4.29 -9.20 -20.32
C ILE A 433 -5.08 -8.63 -21.50
N GLY A 434 -5.72 -9.51 -22.27
CA GLY A 434 -6.71 -9.13 -23.30
C GLY A 434 -7.97 -8.49 -22.68
N ALA A 435 -9.01 -8.29 -23.47
CA ALA A 435 -10.29 -7.86 -22.93
C ALA A 435 -10.84 -8.88 -21.92
N THR A 436 -11.57 -8.43 -20.92
CA THR A 436 -12.07 -9.27 -19.83
C THR A 436 -13.59 -9.29 -19.76
N ALA A 437 -14.15 -10.31 -19.12
CA ALA A 437 -15.58 -10.60 -19.12
C ALA A 437 -16.47 -9.47 -18.54
N ASN A 438 -15.92 -8.57 -17.73
CA ASN A 438 -16.60 -7.38 -17.19
C ASN A 438 -16.68 -6.19 -18.17
N GLY A 439 -16.16 -6.32 -19.39
CA GLY A 439 -16.10 -5.24 -20.39
C GLY A 439 -14.80 -4.42 -20.40
N ARG A 440 -13.83 -4.70 -19.51
CA ARG A 440 -12.51 -4.04 -19.54
C ARG A 440 -11.82 -4.35 -20.88
N LYS A 441 -11.38 -3.32 -21.58
CA LYS A 441 -10.66 -3.46 -22.85
C LYS A 441 -9.23 -4.00 -22.63
N ALA A 442 -8.67 -4.61 -23.67
CA ALA A 442 -7.28 -5.06 -23.67
C ALA A 442 -6.31 -3.91 -23.32
N HIS A 443 -5.22 -4.23 -22.64
CA HIS A 443 -4.16 -3.30 -22.24
C HIS A 443 -4.56 -2.19 -21.24
N ILE A 444 -5.81 -2.14 -20.80
CA ILE A 444 -6.23 -1.20 -19.75
C ILE A 444 -5.78 -1.76 -18.38
N PRO A 445 -5.28 -0.91 -17.45
CA PRO A 445 -4.95 -1.36 -16.09
C PRO A 445 -6.10 -2.08 -15.40
N VAL A 446 -5.81 -3.14 -14.65
CA VAL A 446 -6.78 -3.79 -13.74
C VAL A 446 -7.03 -2.93 -12.50
N SER A 447 -8.00 -3.28 -11.66
CA SER A 447 -8.24 -2.58 -10.40
C SER A 447 -7.02 -2.65 -9.48
N GLU A 448 -6.80 -1.58 -8.71
CA GLU A 448 -5.67 -1.47 -7.80
C GLU A 448 -6.10 -1.79 -6.36
N GLY A 449 -5.21 -2.44 -5.58
CA GLY A 449 -5.49 -2.82 -4.20
C GLY A 449 -6.80 -3.58 -4.05
N ILE A 450 -7.64 -3.11 -3.14
CA ILE A 450 -9.01 -3.60 -2.93
C ILE A 450 -10.06 -2.64 -3.52
N SER A 451 -9.63 -1.60 -4.24
CA SER A 451 -10.55 -0.65 -4.87
C SER A 451 -11.40 -1.33 -5.94
N PRO A 452 -12.64 -0.87 -6.16
CA PRO A 452 -13.46 -1.32 -7.27
C PRO A 452 -12.79 -1.10 -8.63
N GLU A 453 -13.30 -1.75 -9.67
CA GLU A 453 -12.90 -1.43 -11.05
C GLU A 453 -13.28 0.03 -11.37
N LYS A 454 -12.44 0.69 -12.17
CA LYS A 454 -12.60 2.10 -12.51
C LYS A 454 -13.98 2.39 -13.11
N SER A 455 -14.64 3.40 -12.58
CA SER A 455 -15.99 3.82 -12.98
C SER A 455 -17.11 2.77 -12.74
N ALA A 456 -16.81 1.70 -11.99
CA ALA A 456 -17.82 0.70 -11.62
C ALA A 456 -18.58 1.08 -10.34
N ASP A 457 -17.95 1.84 -9.45
CA ASP A 457 -18.44 2.28 -8.14
C ASP A 457 -19.28 3.56 -8.26
N VAL A 458 -20.55 3.39 -8.59
CA VAL A 458 -21.48 4.51 -8.92
C VAL A 458 -22.38 4.92 -7.76
N ASN A 459 -22.39 4.19 -6.63
CA ASN A 459 -23.29 4.44 -5.50
C ASN A 459 -22.65 5.28 -4.38
N GLY A 460 -21.54 5.96 -4.67
CA GLY A 460 -20.86 6.89 -3.77
C GLY A 460 -19.92 6.25 -2.75
N PRO A 461 -19.15 7.05 -1.99
CA PRO A 461 -18.04 6.59 -1.16
C PRO A 461 -18.49 5.69 0.00
N THR A 462 -19.70 5.87 0.52
CA THR A 462 -20.25 5.03 1.59
C THR A 462 -20.50 3.61 1.10
N ALA A 463 -21.01 3.43 -0.13
CA ALA A 463 -21.19 2.11 -0.71
C ALA A 463 -19.84 1.43 -0.96
N VAL A 464 -18.84 2.18 -1.43
CA VAL A 464 -17.47 1.66 -1.61
C VAL A 464 -16.90 1.12 -0.31
N ILE A 465 -16.92 1.91 0.78
CA ILE A 465 -16.35 1.45 2.05
C ILE A 465 -17.11 0.26 2.65
N LYS A 466 -18.42 0.14 2.42
CA LYS A 466 -19.20 -1.02 2.86
C LYS A 466 -18.85 -2.29 2.06
N SER A 467 -18.76 -2.21 0.74
CA SER A 467 -18.29 -3.33 -0.08
C SER A 467 -16.88 -3.77 0.31
N CYS A 468 -15.95 -2.80 0.44
CA CYS A 468 -14.57 -3.09 0.83
C CYS A 468 -14.46 -3.68 2.24
N ALA A 469 -15.31 -3.25 3.17
CA ALA A 469 -15.33 -3.76 4.55
C ALA A 469 -15.84 -5.21 4.68
N LYS A 470 -16.48 -5.76 3.65
CA LYS A 470 -16.88 -7.17 3.62
C LYS A 470 -15.69 -8.11 3.40
N MET A 471 -14.54 -7.63 2.92
CA MET A 471 -13.30 -8.40 2.90
C MET A 471 -12.81 -8.63 4.34
N ASP A 472 -12.28 -9.79 4.63
CA ASP A 472 -11.66 -10.08 5.93
C ASP A 472 -10.25 -9.44 6.00
N HIS A 473 -10.21 -8.15 6.37
CA HIS A 473 -8.96 -7.42 6.53
C HIS A 473 -8.07 -8.06 7.59
N LEU A 474 -8.67 -8.60 8.66
CA LEU A 474 -7.95 -9.17 9.80
C LEU A 474 -7.23 -10.49 9.48
N ALA A 475 -7.51 -11.08 8.33
CA ALA A 475 -6.81 -12.25 7.79
C ALA A 475 -5.65 -11.89 6.84
N THR A 476 -5.36 -10.60 6.66
CA THR A 476 -4.27 -10.08 5.83
C THR A 476 -3.18 -9.43 6.68
N ALA A 477 -2.12 -8.94 6.04
CA ALA A 477 -1.18 -8.00 6.67
C ALA A 477 -1.21 -6.63 5.95
N GLY A 478 -2.31 -6.35 5.26
CA GLY A 478 -2.57 -5.04 4.68
C GLY A 478 -3.44 -5.08 3.43
N THR A 479 -4.35 -4.14 3.36
CA THR A 479 -5.22 -3.92 2.21
C THR A 479 -5.22 -2.44 1.84
N LEU A 480 -5.14 -2.13 0.55
CA LEU A 480 -5.03 -0.77 0.05
C LEU A 480 -6.33 -0.32 -0.61
N LEU A 481 -6.98 0.72 -0.05
CA LEU A 481 -8.14 1.38 -0.63
C LEU A 481 -7.80 2.80 -1.05
N ASN A 482 -8.04 3.13 -2.32
CA ASN A 482 -8.01 4.49 -2.83
C ASN A 482 -9.42 5.06 -2.96
N GLN A 483 -9.57 6.35 -2.63
CA GLN A 483 -10.75 7.13 -3.00
C GLN A 483 -10.32 8.45 -3.63
N LYS A 484 -11.11 8.95 -4.57
CA LYS A 484 -10.87 10.22 -5.25
C LYS A 484 -12.07 11.14 -5.04
N PHE A 485 -11.79 12.35 -4.54
CA PHE A 485 -12.77 13.41 -4.37
C PHE A 485 -12.39 14.64 -5.20
N THR A 486 -13.40 15.38 -5.66
CA THR A 486 -13.12 16.74 -6.11
C THR A 486 -12.93 17.65 -4.90
N PRO A 487 -12.14 18.75 -5.02
CA PRO A 487 -11.89 19.66 -3.90
C PRO A 487 -13.16 20.23 -3.24
N ASP A 488 -14.22 20.46 -4.02
CA ASP A 488 -15.50 21.00 -3.53
C ASP A 488 -16.21 20.08 -2.56
N VAL A 489 -16.10 18.75 -2.78
CA VAL A 489 -16.77 17.73 -1.96
C VAL A 489 -16.24 17.69 -0.52
N VAL A 490 -14.98 18.02 -0.34
CA VAL A 490 -14.30 18.01 0.98
C VAL A 490 -14.02 19.44 1.50
N ALA A 491 -14.60 20.45 0.87
CA ALA A 491 -14.43 21.85 1.24
C ALA A 491 -15.17 22.22 2.55
N GLY A 492 -14.67 23.25 3.25
CA GLY A 492 -15.26 23.76 4.48
C GLY A 492 -15.27 22.77 5.64
N GLU A 493 -15.98 23.14 6.72
CA GLU A 493 -16.10 22.28 7.91
C GLU A 493 -16.94 21.03 7.63
N LYS A 494 -18.02 21.17 6.86
CA LYS A 494 -18.90 20.03 6.51
C LYS A 494 -18.15 18.97 5.72
N GLY A 495 -17.35 19.37 4.73
CA GLY A 495 -16.54 18.44 3.94
C GLY A 495 -15.47 17.74 4.81
N LEU A 496 -14.86 18.48 5.73
CA LEU A 496 -13.91 17.94 6.70
C LEU A 496 -14.56 16.91 7.65
N ASP A 497 -15.75 17.23 8.18
CA ASP A 497 -16.50 16.33 9.05
C ASP A 497 -16.98 15.08 8.32
N ASN A 498 -17.39 15.19 7.07
CA ASN A 498 -17.78 14.07 6.23
C ASN A 498 -16.59 13.12 5.99
N MET A 499 -15.43 13.67 5.67
CA MET A 499 -14.19 12.88 5.47
C MET A 499 -13.78 12.14 6.75
N ALA A 500 -13.76 12.85 7.88
CA ALA A 500 -13.44 12.23 9.18
C ALA A 500 -14.46 11.14 9.58
N SER A 501 -15.75 11.36 9.29
CA SER A 501 -16.82 10.39 9.56
C SER A 501 -16.71 9.16 8.66
N LEU A 502 -16.39 9.33 7.38
CA LEU A 502 -16.16 8.24 6.43
C LEU A 502 -15.03 7.33 6.92
N ILE A 503 -13.88 7.91 7.32
CA ILE A 503 -12.74 7.17 7.87
C ILE A 503 -13.15 6.40 9.13
N ARG A 504 -13.82 7.06 10.09
CA ARG A 504 -14.31 6.42 11.32
C ARG A 504 -15.28 5.27 11.04
N SER A 505 -16.19 5.47 10.08
CA SER A 505 -17.17 4.44 9.71
C SER A 505 -16.51 3.23 9.09
N TYR A 506 -15.55 3.44 8.18
CA TYR A 506 -14.79 2.37 7.56
C TYR A 506 -13.98 1.57 8.59
N PHE A 507 -13.30 2.27 9.50
CA PHE A 507 -12.51 1.62 10.56
C PHE A 507 -13.36 0.92 11.63
N ALA A 508 -14.59 1.39 11.85
CA ALA A 508 -15.55 0.69 12.72
C ALA A 508 -16.07 -0.64 12.12
N MET A 509 -15.92 -0.82 10.81
CA MET A 509 -16.21 -2.05 10.07
C MET A 509 -14.94 -2.90 9.79
N ASP A 510 -13.90 -2.71 10.58
CA ASP A 510 -12.59 -3.38 10.49
C ASP A 510 -11.79 -3.08 9.20
N GLY A 511 -12.16 -2.06 8.42
CA GLY A 511 -11.36 -1.60 7.30
C GLY A 511 -9.94 -1.24 7.74
N HIS A 512 -8.94 -1.64 6.94
CA HIS A 512 -7.52 -1.51 7.30
C HIS A 512 -6.95 -0.12 7.03
N HIS A 513 -7.11 0.36 5.79
CA HIS A 513 -6.45 1.55 5.28
C HIS A 513 -7.30 2.27 4.24
N VAL A 514 -7.23 3.60 4.25
CA VAL A 514 -7.77 4.42 3.16
C VAL A 514 -6.85 5.61 2.89
N GLN A 515 -6.68 5.92 1.61
CA GLN A 515 -5.94 7.10 1.13
C GLN A 515 -6.77 7.87 0.10
N PHE A 516 -6.46 9.15 -0.06
CA PHE A 516 -7.27 10.04 -0.87
C PHE A 516 -6.46 10.76 -1.95
N ASN A 517 -7.05 10.88 -3.14
CA ASN A 517 -6.72 11.90 -4.12
C ASN A 517 -7.80 12.99 -4.07
N VAL A 518 -7.43 14.20 -3.76
CA VAL A 518 -8.37 15.33 -3.75
C VAL A 518 -8.00 16.27 -4.91
N ILE A 519 -8.48 15.89 -6.10
CA ILE A 519 -8.18 16.58 -7.35
C ILE A 519 -9.23 16.23 -8.39
N ASP A 520 -9.63 17.18 -9.21
CA ASP A 520 -10.58 16.95 -10.29
C ASP A 520 -9.91 16.40 -11.56
N ARG A 521 -10.69 15.66 -12.35
CA ARG A 521 -10.25 15.05 -13.61
C ARG A 521 -9.73 16.09 -14.61
N LYS A 522 -10.35 17.27 -14.66
CA LYS A 522 -9.97 18.31 -15.61
C LYS A 522 -8.56 18.84 -15.33
N THR A 523 -8.24 19.08 -14.06
CA THR A 523 -6.89 19.50 -13.64
C THR A 523 -5.84 18.45 -14.03
N LEU A 524 -6.11 17.17 -13.80
CA LEU A 524 -5.20 16.10 -14.21
C LEU A 524 -5.03 16.00 -15.74
N GLN A 525 -6.10 16.17 -16.50
CA GLN A 525 -6.06 16.20 -17.97
C GLN A 525 -5.25 17.39 -18.50
N GLU A 526 -5.39 18.56 -17.90
CA GLU A 526 -4.57 19.73 -18.27
C GLU A 526 -3.11 19.54 -17.86
N ALA A 527 -2.84 18.97 -16.68
CA ALA A 527 -1.49 18.65 -16.25
C ALA A 527 -0.80 17.60 -17.17
N GLN A 528 -1.56 16.66 -17.75
CA GLN A 528 -1.02 15.72 -18.71
C GLN A 528 -0.67 16.37 -20.06
N LYS A 529 -1.45 17.38 -20.50
CA LYS A 529 -1.20 18.13 -21.74
C LYS A 529 -0.08 19.16 -21.59
N HIS A 530 -0.01 19.80 -20.44
CA HIS A 530 0.88 20.94 -20.13
C HIS A 530 1.71 20.67 -18.87
N PRO A 531 2.56 19.62 -18.84
CA PRO A 531 3.24 19.17 -17.62
C PRO A 531 4.18 20.22 -17.01
N GLU A 532 4.65 21.17 -17.80
CA GLU A 532 5.53 22.25 -17.32
C GLU A 532 4.82 23.30 -16.50
N ASP A 533 3.49 23.45 -16.67
CA ASP A 533 2.66 24.37 -15.89
C ASP A 533 2.24 23.77 -14.53
N TYR A 534 2.39 22.44 -14.36
CA TYR A 534 1.97 21.67 -13.18
C TYR A 534 3.15 20.91 -12.56
N ARG A 535 4.33 21.53 -12.49
CA ARG A 535 5.58 20.88 -12.02
C ARG A 535 5.49 20.32 -10.63
N ASP A 536 4.75 21.00 -9.76
CA ASP A 536 4.63 20.70 -8.34
C ASP A 536 3.36 19.88 -8.00
N LEU A 537 2.61 19.46 -9.04
CA LEU A 537 1.42 18.65 -8.83
C LEU A 537 1.81 17.25 -8.36
N ILE A 538 1.49 16.95 -7.10
CA ILE A 538 1.69 15.63 -6.48
C ILE A 538 0.35 14.90 -6.47
N VAL A 539 0.38 13.59 -6.73
CA VAL A 539 -0.79 12.71 -6.66
C VAL A 539 -0.48 11.47 -5.83
N ARG A 540 -1.52 10.91 -5.22
CA ARG A 540 -1.42 9.60 -4.54
C ARG A 540 -1.59 8.47 -5.55
N VAL A 541 -0.62 7.58 -5.63
CA VAL A 541 -0.63 6.46 -6.55
C VAL A 541 -1.26 5.22 -5.88
N ALA A 542 -0.47 4.42 -5.19
CA ALA A 542 -0.93 3.27 -4.45
C ALA A 542 0.05 2.99 -3.31
N GLY A 543 -0.23 3.57 -2.13
CA GLY A 543 0.63 3.50 -0.96
C GLY A 543 1.79 4.52 -0.94
N TYR A 544 1.97 5.31 -2.00
CA TYR A 544 2.97 6.38 -2.08
C TYR A 544 2.45 7.53 -2.94
N SER A 545 3.10 8.70 -2.83
CA SER A 545 2.83 9.89 -3.65
C SER A 545 4.00 10.17 -4.59
N ASP A 546 3.72 10.75 -5.76
CA ASP A 546 4.75 11.20 -6.70
C ASP A 546 4.26 12.40 -7.50
N PHE A 547 5.18 13.12 -8.14
CA PHE A 547 4.84 14.18 -9.08
C PHE A 547 4.13 13.59 -10.30
N PHE A 548 2.94 14.11 -10.60
CA PHE A 548 2.11 13.61 -11.68
C PHE A 548 2.85 13.54 -13.04
N ARG A 549 3.68 14.57 -13.33
CA ARG A 549 4.47 14.62 -14.57
C ARG A 549 5.53 13.53 -14.70
N ASN A 550 6.00 12.94 -13.57
CA ASN A 550 7.00 11.88 -13.56
C ASN A 550 6.40 10.50 -13.84
N LEU A 551 5.09 10.35 -13.70
CA LEU A 551 4.40 9.09 -13.89
C LEU A 551 4.34 8.73 -15.38
N SER A 552 4.39 7.43 -15.68
CA SER A 552 4.16 6.93 -17.02
C SER A 552 2.75 7.29 -17.50
N LYS A 553 2.59 7.50 -18.82
CA LYS A 553 1.28 7.85 -19.38
C LYS A 553 0.16 6.86 -19.00
N PRO A 554 0.34 5.53 -19.05
CA PRO A 554 -0.70 4.59 -18.61
C PRO A 554 -1.09 4.76 -17.14
N LEU A 555 -0.14 5.12 -16.26
CA LEU A 555 -0.42 5.38 -14.85
C LEU A 555 -1.12 6.72 -14.64
N GLN A 556 -0.76 7.77 -15.40
CA GLN A 556 -1.50 9.03 -15.42
C GLN A 556 -2.95 8.82 -15.87
N ASP A 557 -3.15 8.08 -16.96
CA ASP A 557 -4.49 7.76 -17.49
C ASP A 557 -5.30 6.96 -16.47
N GLU A 558 -4.66 6.07 -15.72
CA GLU A 558 -5.28 5.31 -14.63
C GLU A 558 -5.80 6.23 -13.52
N ILE A 559 -4.98 7.16 -13.01
CA ILE A 559 -5.37 8.10 -11.94
C ILE A 559 -6.45 9.08 -12.42
N ILE A 560 -6.37 9.54 -13.67
CA ILE A 560 -7.40 10.39 -14.30
C ILE A 560 -8.76 9.67 -14.28
N ASN A 561 -8.77 8.37 -14.57
CA ASN A 561 -9.99 7.58 -14.74
C ASN A 561 -10.55 6.96 -13.44
N ARG A 562 -9.89 7.16 -12.29
CA ARG A 562 -10.48 6.80 -10.99
C ARG A 562 -11.80 7.52 -10.78
N THR A 563 -12.77 6.83 -10.20
CA THR A 563 -14.11 7.40 -9.94
C THR A 563 -14.01 8.61 -9.02
N GLU A 564 -14.62 9.72 -9.42
CA GLU A 564 -14.78 10.90 -8.57
C GLU A 564 -15.99 10.69 -7.67
N GLN A 565 -15.75 10.54 -6.38
CA GLN A 565 -16.77 10.27 -5.37
C GLN A 565 -17.42 11.57 -4.88
N SER A 566 -18.69 11.51 -4.50
CA SER A 566 -19.41 12.58 -3.82
C SER A 566 -20.22 12.03 -2.63
N PHE A 567 -20.55 12.90 -1.67
CA PHE A 567 -21.37 12.55 -0.49
C PHE A 567 -22.88 12.75 -0.72
N GLU A 568 -23.31 12.94 -1.95
CA GLU A 568 -24.73 13.11 -2.29
C GLU A 568 -25.48 11.79 -2.44
#